data_e0f28543f96a9bfdc73e0b0c4f41c845
#
_entry.id   e0f28543f96a9bfdc73e0b0c4f41c845
#
_cell.length_a   1.000
_cell.length_b   1.000
_cell.length_c   1.000
_cell.angle_alpha   90.00
_cell.angle_beta   90.00
_cell.angle_gamma   90.00
#
_symmetry.space_group_name_H-M   'P 1'
#
loop_
_entity.id
_entity.type
_entity.pdbx_description
1 polymer ?
#
loop_
_entity_poly.entity_id
_entity_poly.type
_entity_poly.pdbx_seq_one_letter_code
_entity_poly.pdbx_strand_id
1 'polypeptide(L)'
;MKYAGIIENDITDSDDGIAYSVWFQGCPFKCEGCHNPETWDFNAGKEIEFSELVAKVKTGILQNGITRNLSILGGEPLCKENRTYVQKIIKEIKSDEKYKDVKIYCWTGFLKEDLELENDESINYILCNIDVLV
;
A
#
# COMPACT_ATOMS: atom_id res chain seq x y z
N MET A 1 0.22 -11.26 9.09
CA MET A 1 -0.79 -10.51 8.29
C MET A 1 -1.03 -11.19 6.96
N LYS A 2 -2.13 -10.88 6.33
CA LYS A 2 -2.46 -11.37 5.00
C LYS A 2 -2.18 -10.34 3.93
N TYR A 3 -1.65 -10.75 2.79
CA TYR A 3 -1.50 -9.89 1.62
C TYR A 3 -1.83 -10.68 0.35
N ALA A 4 -2.18 -9.97 -0.72
CA ALA A 4 -2.56 -10.61 -1.97
C ALA A 4 -1.34 -10.94 -2.83
N GLY A 5 -0.36 -10.06 -2.87
CA GLY A 5 0.85 -10.27 -3.64
C GLY A 5 1.71 -9.01 -3.78
N ILE A 6 2.77 -9.16 -4.55
CA ILE A 6 3.70 -8.09 -4.87
C ILE A 6 3.98 -8.13 -6.36
N ILE A 7 4.03 -6.96 -6.99
CA ILE A 7 4.50 -6.78 -8.36
C ILE A 7 5.77 -5.92 -8.29
N GLU A 8 6.92 -6.52 -8.61
CA GLU A 8 8.22 -5.87 -8.41
C GLU A 8 8.54 -4.74 -9.41
N ASN A 9 8.05 -4.85 -10.64
CA ASN A 9 8.30 -3.88 -11.71
C ASN A 9 6.97 -3.50 -12.36
N ASP A 10 6.16 -2.76 -11.60
CA ASP A 10 4.82 -2.37 -12.02
C ASP A 10 4.89 -1.05 -12.79
N ILE A 11 4.42 -1.06 -14.03
CA ILE A 11 4.41 0.12 -14.90
C ILE A 11 3.03 0.79 -14.95
N THR A 12 2.02 0.23 -14.30
CA THR A 12 0.63 0.71 -14.41
C THR A 12 0.12 1.43 -13.17
N ASP A 13 0.65 1.11 -12.00
CA ASP A 13 0.12 1.60 -10.74
C ASP A 13 0.92 2.78 -10.15
N SER A 14 1.58 3.54 -11.02
CA SER A 14 2.13 4.85 -10.71
C SER A 14 2.13 5.67 -12.00
N ASP A 15 2.05 6.99 -11.86
CA ASP A 15 2.01 7.89 -13.01
C ASP A 15 3.42 8.29 -13.47
N ASP A 16 4.44 7.88 -12.76
CA ASP A 16 5.82 8.25 -13.01
C ASP A 16 6.76 7.09 -12.70
N GLY A 17 7.41 6.56 -13.72
CA GLY A 17 8.40 5.51 -13.57
C GLY A 17 7.82 4.15 -13.23
N ILE A 18 8.64 3.35 -12.55
CA ILE A 18 8.33 1.97 -12.18
C ILE A 18 7.98 1.93 -10.69
N ALA A 19 6.97 1.16 -10.31
CA ALA A 19 6.58 0.97 -8.93
C ALA A 19 6.92 -0.44 -8.43
N TYR A 20 7.19 -0.53 -7.14
CA TYR A 20 7.11 -1.76 -6.36
C TYR A 20 5.73 -1.74 -5.71
N SER A 21 4.85 -2.64 -6.12
CA SER A 21 3.45 -2.60 -5.73
C SER A 21 3.12 -3.68 -4.73
N VAL A 22 2.55 -3.28 -3.59
CA VAL A 22 2.12 -4.19 -2.53
C VAL A 22 0.60 -4.26 -2.54
N TRP A 23 0.07 -5.45 -2.78
CA TRP A 23 -1.35 -5.71 -2.87
C TRP A 23 -1.86 -6.29 -1.55
N PHE A 24 -2.66 -5.51 -0.84
CA PHE A 24 -3.27 -5.92 0.41
C PHE A 24 -4.44 -6.87 0.18
N GLN A 25 -4.70 -7.72 1.17
CA GLN A 25 -5.83 -8.64 1.16
C GLN A 25 -6.93 -8.10 2.06
N GLY A 26 -8.18 -8.24 1.61
CA GLY A 26 -9.37 -7.81 2.34
C GLY A 26 -9.94 -6.50 1.81
N CYS A 27 -11.24 -6.51 1.50
CA CYS A 27 -11.95 -5.31 1.05
C CYS A 27 -13.41 -5.39 1.49
N PRO A 28 -13.91 -4.38 2.23
CA PRO A 28 -15.30 -4.38 2.68
C PRO A 28 -16.29 -3.91 1.61
N PHE A 29 -15.81 -3.32 0.52
CA PHE A 29 -16.69 -2.68 -0.47
C PHE A 29 -17.39 -3.65 -1.42
N LYS A 30 -16.68 -4.68 -1.88
CA LYS A 30 -17.21 -5.67 -2.83
C LYS A 30 -17.87 -5.02 -4.02
N CYS A 31 -17.18 -4.08 -4.67
CA CYS A 31 -17.75 -3.29 -5.78
C CYS A 31 -18.10 -4.18 -6.97
N GLU A 32 -19.26 -3.91 -7.58
CA GLU A 32 -19.63 -4.54 -8.84
C GLU A 32 -18.61 -4.15 -9.92
N GLY A 33 -18.14 -5.14 -10.69
CA GLY A 33 -17.15 -4.90 -11.72
C GLY A 33 -15.71 -4.77 -11.21
N CYS A 34 -15.45 -5.10 -9.95
CA CYS A 34 -14.08 -5.10 -9.41
C CYS A 34 -13.19 -6.05 -10.21
N HIS A 35 -11.99 -5.59 -10.59
CA HIS A 35 -11.05 -6.39 -11.36
C HIS A 35 -10.36 -7.47 -10.53
N ASN A 36 -10.39 -7.36 -9.19
CA ASN A 36 -9.66 -8.24 -8.29
C ASN A 36 -10.54 -8.77 -7.15
N PRO A 37 -11.66 -9.45 -7.46
CA PRO A 37 -12.57 -9.92 -6.42
C PRO A 37 -11.92 -10.95 -5.47
N GLU A 38 -10.84 -11.59 -5.89
CA GLU A 38 -10.06 -12.50 -5.05
C GLU A 38 -9.41 -11.79 -3.86
N THR A 39 -9.33 -10.48 -3.88
CA THR A 39 -8.78 -9.70 -2.76
C THR A 39 -9.82 -9.33 -1.71
N TRP A 40 -11.08 -9.70 -1.86
CA TRP A 40 -12.15 -9.31 -0.94
C TRP A 40 -12.12 -10.04 0.39
N ASP A 41 -11.82 -11.35 0.35
CA ASP A 41 -11.87 -12.19 1.55
C ASP A 41 -10.68 -11.93 2.47
N PHE A 42 -10.96 -11.42 3.67
CA PHE A 42 -9.93 -11.13 4.67
C PHE A 42 -9.17 -12.37 5.15
N ASN A 43 -9.75 -13.55 4.97
CA ASN A 43 -9.12 -14.83 5.37
C ASN A 43 -8.32 -15.48 4.25
N ALA A 44 -8.44 -14.99 3.04
CA ALA A 44 -7.68 -15.49 1.89
C ALA A 44 -6.32 -14.78 1.78
N GLY A 45 -5.64 -14.98 0.67
CA GLY A 45 -4.33 -14.39 0.45
C GLY A 45 -3.21 -15.20 1.06
N LYS A 46 -2.03 -14.61 1.09
CA LYS A 46 -0.81 -15.23 1.59
C LYS A 46 -0.50 -14.71 2.98
N GLU A 47 -0.08 -15.60 3.87
CA GLU A 47 0.39 -15.20 5.20
C GLU A 47 1.83 -14.73 5.13
N ILE A 48 2.15 -13.65 5.83
CA ILE A 48 3.52 -13.13 5.93
C ILE A 48 3.72 -12.42 7.27
N GLU A 49 4.91 -12.57 7.84
CA GLU A 49 5.29 -11.75 8.98
C GLU A 49 5.51 -10.30 8.52
N PHE A 50 5.07 -9.34 9.32
CA PHE A 50 5.16 -7.94 8.94
C PHE A 50 6.60 -7.50 8.69
N SER A 51 7.54 -7.94 9.53
CA SER A 51 8.97 -7.62 9.36
C SER A 51 9.53 -8.14 8.04
N GLU A 52 9.07 -9.31 7.61
CA GLU A 52 9.45 -9.89 6.32
C GLU A 52 8.92 -9.07 5.16
N LEU A 53 7.67 -8.61 5.26
CA LEU A 53 7.08 -7.75 4.24
C LEU A 53 7.85 -6.43 4.11
N VAL A 54 8.19 -5.80 5.22
CA VAL A 54 8.97 -4.56 5.23
C VAL A 54 10.34 -4.79 4.58
N ALA A 55 11.01 -5.89 4.90
CA ALA A 55 12.30 -6.22 4.29
C ALA A 55 12.18 -6.40 2.77
N LYS A 56 11.14 -7.07 2.31
CA LYS A 56 10.89 -7.25 0.87
C LYS A 56 10.66 -5.90 0.18
N VAL A 57 9.87 -5.03 0.78
CA VAL A 57 9.57 -3.71 0.24
C VAL A 57 10.85 -2.88 0.13
N LYS A 58 11.62 -2.82 1.18
CA LYS A 58 12.87 -2.05 1.21
C LYS A 58 13.88 -2.54 0.17
N THR A 59 14.08 -3.85 0.10
CA THR A 59 14.99 -4.45 -0.88
C THR A 59 14.48 -4.25 -2.29
N GLY A 60 13.19 -4.47 -2.52
CA GLY A 60 12.59 -4.39 -3.85
C GLY A 60 12.61 -3.01 -4.45
N ILE A 61 12.39 -1.96 -3.65
CA ILE A 61 12.39 -0.57 -4.13
C ILE A 61 13.75 -0.20 -4.73
N LEU A 62 14.85 -0.68 -4.14
CA LEU A 62 16.21 -0.32 -4.58
C LEU A 62 16.89 -1.41 -5.41
N GLN A 63 16.18 -2.44 -5.82
CA GLN A 63 16.76 -3.59 -6.51
C GLN A 63 17.41 -3.18 -7.85
N ASN A 64 18.58 -3.74 -8.13
CA ASN A 64 19.35 -3.51 -9.36
C ASN A 64 19.73 -2.05 -9.59
N GLY A 65 19.87 -1.26 -8.52
CA GLY A 65 20.25 0.15 -8.63
C GLY A 65 19.20 1.07 -9.21
N ILE A 66 17.99 0.57 -9.41
CA ILE A 66 16.85 1.35 -9.93
C ILE A 66 15.92 1.65 -8.74
N THR A 67 15.74 2.94 -8.43
CA THR A 67 14.82 3.34 -7.39
C THR A 67 13.39 3.33 -7.93
N ARG A 68 12.53 2.52 -7.32
CA ARG A 68 11.13 2.40 -7.67
C ARG A 68 10.26 3.23 -6.74
N ASN A 69 9.10 3.64 -7.22
CA ASN A 69 8.07 4.20 -6.36
C ASN A 69 7.40 3.06 -5.58
N LEU A 70 6.76 3.39 -4.48
CA LEU A 70 5.97 2.43 -3.72
C LEU A 70 4.49 2.66 -4.01
N SER A 71 3.80 1.62 -4.48
CA SER A 71 2.37 1.67 -4.71
C SER A 71 1.66 0.71 -3.75
N ILE A 72 0.69 1.20 -3.02
CA ILE A 72 -0.07 0.46 -2.02
C ILE A 72 -1.50 0.35 -2.49
N LEU A 73 -1.92 -0.87 -2.79
CA LEU A 73 -3.23 -1.12 -3.38
C LEU A 73 -3.70 -2.55 -3.02
N GLY A 74 -4.60 -3.10 -3.81
CA GLY A 74 -5.08 -4.46 -3.62
C GLY A 74 -6.55 -4.52 -3.37
N GLY A 75 -6.98 -5.12 -2.27
CA GLY A 75 -8.31 -5.03 -1.74
C GLY A 75 -8.58 -3.59 -1.30
N GLU A 76 -8.57 -3.33 0.01
CA GLU A 76 -8.69 -1.95 0.49
C GLU A 76 -7.61 -1.68 1.54
N PRO A 77 -6.53 -0.97 1.17
CA PRO A 77 -5.43 -0.70 2.11
C PRO A 77 -5.84 0.14 3.32
N LEU A 78 -6.84 1.01 3.16
CA LEU A 78 -7.22 1.96 4.20
C LEU A 78 -8.39 1.49 5.06
N CYS A 79 -8.87 0.25 4.90
CA CYS A 79 -9.85 -0.30 5.80
C CYS A 79 -9.25 -0.54 7.20
N LYS A 80 -10.10 -0.69 8.20
CA LYS A 80 -9.66 -0.80 9.59
C LYS A 80 -8.65 -1.93 9.82
N GLU A 81 -8.81 -3.04 9.12
CA GLU A 81 -7.95 -4.21 9.27
C GLU A 81 -6.54 -3.98 8.71
N ASN A 82 -6.40 -3.14 7.69
CA ASN A 82 -5.15 -2.96 6.95
C ASN A 82 -4.39 -1.66 7.28
N ARG A 83 -5.09 -0.60 7.65
CA ARG A 83 -4.51 0.75 7.76
C ARG A 83 -3.31 0.87 8.69
N THR A 84 -3.27 0.11 9.78
CA THR A 84 -2.13 0.16 10.70
C THR A 84 -0.86 -0.40 10.06
N TYR A 85 -0.99 -1.43 9.25
CA TYR A 85 0.15 -1.98 8.49
C TYR A 85 0.63 -1.00 7.43
N VAL A 86 -0.28 -0.35 6.74
CA VAL A 86 0.06 0.70 5.76
C VAL A 86 0.83 1.83 6.43
N GLN A 87 0.33 2.30 7.57
CA GLN A 87 1.03 3.34 8.36
C GLN A 87 2.45 2.93 8.72
N LYS A 88 2.62 1.70 9.20
CA LYS A 88 3.94 1.20 9.61
C LYS A 88 4.90 1.08 8.43
N ILE A 89 4.43 0.62 7.28
CA ILE A 89 5.25 0.54 6.07
C ILE A 89 5.74 1.93 5.67
N ILE A 90 4.83 2.90 5.64
CA ILE A 90 5.17 4.28 5.28
C ILE A 90 6.20 4.86 6.27
N LYS A 91 6.03 4.62 7.57
CA LYS A 91 6.99 5.05 8.58
C LYS A 91 8.39 4.48 8.34
N GLU A 92 8.46 3.19 8.02
CA GLU A 92 9.74 2.54 7.74
C GLU A 92 10.43 3.14 6.52
N ILE A 93 9.68 3.45 5.49
CA ILE A 93 10.24 4.07 4.28
C ILE A 93 10.66 5.52 4.55
N LYS A 94 9.80 6.30 5.19
CA LYS A 94 10.06 7.74 5.44
C LYS A 94 11.17 7.98 6.45
N SER A 95 11.44 7.05 7.35
CA SER A 95 12.47 7.19 8.38
C SER A 95 13.88 6.87 7.89
N ASP A 96 14.03 6.34 6.69
CA ASP A 96 15.32 5.93 6.13
C ASP A 96 15.71 6.86 4.97
N GLU A 97 16.85 7.52 5.11
CA GLU A 97 17.36 8.50 4.14
C GLU A 97 17.55 7.92 2.74
N LYS A 98 17.79 6.61 2.64
CA LYS A 98 17.93 5.93 1.33
C LYS A 98 16.69 6.05 0.46
N TYR A 99 15.53 6.23 1.07
CA TYR A 99 14.22 6.24 0.38
C TYR A 99 13.64 7.64 0.25
N LYS A 100 14.43 8.70 0.46
CA LYS A 100 13.95 10.08 0.46
C LYS A 100 13.28 10.52 -0.85
N ASP A 101 13.70 9.93 -1.97
CA ASP A 101 13.18 10.28 -3.29
C ASP A 101 12.06 9.35 -3.76
N VAL A 102 11.66 8.39 -2.95
CA VAL A 102 10.58 7.44 -3.28
C VAL A 102 9.24 8.13 -3.15
N LYS A 103 8.45 8.12 -4.22
CA LYS A 103 7.06 8.56 -4.18
C LYS A 103 6.18 7.42 -3.70
N ILE A 104 5.22 7.73 -2.86
CA ILE A 104 4.28 6.75 -2.31
C ILE A 104 2.89 7.03 -2.83
N TYR A 105 2.31 6.05 -3.50
CA TYR A 105 0.94 6.05 -4.04
C TYR A 105 0.08 5.14 -3.17
N CYS A 106 -1.15 5.57 -2.89
CA CYS A 106 -2.11 4.73 -2.18
C CYS A 106 -3.44 4.78 -2.92
N TRP A 107 -3.98 3.60 -3.21
CA TRP A 107 -5.23 3.43 -3.93
C TRP A 107 -6.33 3.05 -2.94
N THR A 108 -7.47 3.73 -2.99
CA THR A 108 -8.56 3.49 -2.06
C THR A 108 -9.92 3.68 -2.69
N GLY A 109 -10.89 2.92 -2.22
CA GLY A 109 -12.29 3.12 -2.55
C GLY A 109 -13.01 4.14 -1.65
N PHE A 110 -12.34 4.61 -0.59
CA PHE A 110 -12.89 5.66 0.27
C PHE A 110 -12.77 7.03 -0.37
N LEU A 111 -13.71 7.91 -0.06
CA LEU A 111 -13.57 9.34 -0.36
C LEU A 111 -12.61 9.97 0.65
N LYS A 112 -11.74 10.84 0.18
CA LYS A 112 -10.77 11.52 1.04
C LYS A 112 -11.46 12.27 2.19
N GLU A 113 -12.57 12.93 1.89
CA GLU A 113 -13.35 13.68 2.87
C GLU A 113 -13.85 12.79 4.00
N ASP A 114 -14.30 11.57 3.67
CA ASP A 114 -14.78 10.61 4.66
C ASP A 114 -13.64 10.10 5.55
N LEU A 115 -12.46 9.86 4.95
CA LEU A 115 -11.27 9.46 5.69
C LEU A 115 -10.83 10.56 6.68
N GLU A 116 -10.87 11.81 6.25
CA GLU A 116 -10.51 12.95 7.11
C GLU A 116 -11.47 13.09 8.28
N LEU A 117 -12.78 12.84 8.05
CA LEU A 117 -13.80 12.92 9.10
C LEU A 117 -13.66 11.85 10.17
N GLU A 118 -13.07 10.70 9.86
CA GLU A 118 -12.84 9.65 10.86
C GLU A 118 -11.92 10.11 11.98
N ASN A 119 -11.03 11.05 11.70
CA ASN A 119 -9.99 11.51 12.63
C ASN A 119 -9.22 10.35 13.27
N ASP A 120 -8.92 9.34 12.47
CA ASP A 120 -8.16 8.17 12.88
C ASP A 120 -6.67 8.46 12.79
N GLU A 121 -5.91 8.08 13.80
CA GLU A 121 -4.47 8.35 13.87
C GLU A 121 -3.72 7.79 12.69
N SER A 122 -4.00 6.53 12.31
CA SER A 122 -3.33 5.87 11.18
C SER A 122 -3.67 6.57 9.86
N ILE A 123 -4.95 6.89 9.65
CA ILE A 123 -5.40 7.58 8.45
C ILE A 123 -4.77 8.98 8.36
N ASN A 124 -4.77 9.73 9.45
CA ASN A 124 -4.17 11.07 9.47
C ASN A 124 -2.69 11.02 9.09
N TYR A 125 -1.95 10.05 9.64
CA TYR A 125 -0.54 9.87 9.30
C TYR A 125 -0.37 9.52 7.83
N ILE A 126 -1.16 8.58 7.32
CA ILE A 126 -1.07 8.13 5.92
C ILE A 126 -1.33 9.29 4.97
N LEU A 127 -2.42 10.02 5.17
CA LEU A 127 -2.79 11.14 4.29
C LEU A 127 -1.74 12.25 4.27
N CYS A 128 -1.03 12.45 5.40
CA CYS A 128 0.03 13.46 5.48
C CYS A 128 1.35 13.01 4.85
N ASN A 129 1.56 11.72 4.64
CA ASN A 129 2.87 11.18 4.26
C ASN A 129 2.90 10.47 2.91
N ILE A 130 1.78 10.30 2.25
CA ILE A 130 1.77 9.78 0.86
C ILE A 130 1.84 10.95 -0.12
N ASP A 131 2.32 10.66 -1.32
CA ASP A 131 2.46 11.68 -2.37
C ASP A 131 1.20 11.76 -3.24
N VAL A 132 0.56 10.62 -3.49
CA VAL A 132 -0.63 10.55 -4.34
C VAL A 132 -1.66 9.60 -3.72
N LEU A 133 -2.89 10.08 -3.59
CA LEU A 133 -4.06 9.27 -3.23
C LEU A 133 -4.93 9.11 -4.48
N VAL A 134 -5.22 7.88 -4.85
CA VAL A 134 -6.02 7.57 -6.04
C VAL A 134 -7.39 7.04 -5.64
#